data_8de47fd7c6301b04fae933fd0be369f9
#
_entry.id   8de47fd7c6301b04fae933fd0be369f9
#
_cell.length_a   1.000
_cell.length_b   1.000
_cell.length_c   1.000
_cell.angle_alpha   90.00
_cell.angle_beta   90.00
_cell.angle_gamma   90.00
#
_symmetry.space_group_name_H-M   'P 1'
#
loop_
_entity.id
_entity.type
_entity.pdbx_description
1 polymer ?
#
loop_
_entity_poly.entity_id
_entity_poly.type
_entity_poly.pdbx_seq_one_letter_code
_entity_poly.pdbx_strand_id
1 'polypeptide(L)'
;ENRKTTLHVSPRFRGRLVFVRHENEAYKCVGCTLCEKSCPNDTIKIVTEMVEDPETGKKKRKLVDYQYDLGDCMFCELCVNACNFGAIKFVNDFENAVFDRNKLVMHLDKEVYKGGSLPNLIEGGAPLEIGKFNTKTK
;
A
#
# COMPACT_ATOMS: atom_id res chain seq x y z
N GLU A 1 -9.47 -18.63 -20.65
CA GLU A 1 -10.00 -18.82 -19.29
C GLU A 1 -11.25 -17.96 -19.10
N ASN A 2 -12.36 -18.57 -18.70
CA ASN A 2 -13.61 -17.83 -18.56
C ASN A 2 -13.57 -16.98 -17.28
N ARG A 3 -13.40 -15.66 -17.42
CA ARG A 3 -13.37 -14.71 -16.29
C ARG A 3 -14.63 -14.71 -15.42
N LYS A 4 -15.65 -15.47 -15.82
CA LYS A 4 -16.87 -15.69 -15.04
C LYS A 4 -16.76 -16.89 -14.09
N THR A 5 -15.69 -17.69 -14.19
CA THR A 5 -15.42 -18.71 -13.18
C THR A 5 -14.78 -18.06 -11.96
N THR A 6 -15.33 -18.41 -10.85
CA THR A 6 -14.94 -17.95 -9.53
C THR A 6 -13.54 -18.43 -9.18
N LEU A 7 -12.64 -17.47 -8.99
CA LEU A 7 -11.29 -17.72 -8.51
C LEU A 7 -11.28 -17.61 -6.99
N HIS A 8 -10.79 -18.66 -6.33
CA HIS A 8 -10.50 -18.58 -4.91
C HIS A 8 -9.15 -17.90 -4.69
N VAL A 9 -9.16 -16.71 -4.12
CA VAL A 9 -7.93 -15.99 -3.72
C VAL A 9 -7.81 -16.05 -2.21
N SER A 10 -6.67 -16.54 -1.71
CA SER A 10 -6.41 -16.60 -0.28
C SER A 10 -6.47 -15.20 0.35
N PRO A 11 -7.03 -15.06 1.58
CA PRO A 11 -7.01 -13.79 2.31
C PRO A 11 -5.60 -13.23 2.55
N ARG A 12 -4.59 -14.12 2.53
CA ARG A 12 -3.17 -13.76 2.73
C ARG A 12 -2.43 -13.52 1.43
N PHE A 13 -3.11 -13.51 0.29
CA PHE A 13 -2.48 -13.22 -0.99
C PHE A 13 -1.92 -11.78 -1.01
N ARG A 14 -0.72 -11.62 -1.52
CA ARG A 14 -0.01 -10.34 -1.60
C ARG A 14 0.01 -9.87 -3.03
N GLY A 15 -1.06 -9.18 -3.44
CA GLY A 15 -1.20 -8.75 -4.82
C GLY A 15 -0.67 -7.34 -5.08
N ARG A 16 -0.95 -6.40 -4.19
CA ARG A 16 -0.58 -4.98 -4.35
C ARG A 16 -0.42 -4.31 -3.01
N LEU A 17 0.60 -3.46 -2.88
CA LEU A 17 0.81 -2.61 -1.71
C LEU A 17 -0.09 -1.37 -1.80
N VAL A 18 -0.77 -1.05 -0.71
CA VAL A 18 -1.62 0.14 -0.61
C VAL A 18 -1.44 0.84 0.74
N PHE A 19 -1.78 2.12 0.78
CA PHE A 19 -1.85 2.86 2.03
C PHE A 19 -3.12 2.52 2.81
N VAL A 20 -2.94 2.35 4.12
CA VAL A 20 -4.04 2.32 5.08
C VAL A 20 -4.37 3.76 5.47
N ARG A 21 -5.63 4.12 5.33
CA ARG A 21 -6.13 5.46 5.66
C ARG A 21 -6.97 5.42 6.93
N HIS A 22 -7.06 6.55 7.59
CA HIS A 22 -8.03 6.79 8.66
C HIS A 22 -9.43 7.00 8.07
N GLU A 23 -10.44 7.06 8.93
CA GLU A 23 -11.82 7.33 8.52
C GLU A 23 -11.99 8.70 7.83
N ASN A 24 -11.13 9.65 8.13
CA ASN A 24 -11.08 10.99 7.50
C ASN A 24 -10.24 11.02 6.19
N GLU A 25 -9.99 9.85 5.58
CA GLU A 25 -9.18 9.66 4.37
C GLU A 25 -7.69 10.03 4.49
N ALA A 26 -7.23 10.54 5.61
CA ALA A 26 -5.82 10.81 5.85
C ALA A 26 -5.03 9.49 5.94
N TYR A 27 -3.85 9.44 5.34
CA TYR A 27 -2.97 8.27 5.44
C TYR A 27 -2.29 8.21 6.82
N LYS A 28 -2.01 7.00 7.29
CA LYS A 28 -1.35 6.76 8.58
C LYS A 28 0.17 6.93 8.54
N CYS A 29 0.73 7.10 7.37
CA CYS A 29 2.17 7.19 7.17
C CYS A 29 2.73 8.51 7.74
N VAL A 30 3.81 8.41 8.52
CA VAL A 30 4.53 9.55 9.10
C VAL A 30 5.88 9.82 8.41
N GLY A 31 6.18 9.12 7.31
CA GLY A 31 7.42 9.32 6.56
C GLY A 31 8.69 8.89 7.30
N CYS A 32 8.64 7.85 8.14
CA CYS A 32 9.78 7.40 8.95
C CYS A 32 10.86 6.66 8.14
N THR A 33 10.63 6.33 6.88
CA THR A 33 11.55 5.64 5.94
C THR A 33 11.95 4.20 6.30
N LEU A 34 11.37 3.59 7.34
CA LEU A 34 11.73 2.22 7.74
C LEU A 34 11.40 1.19 6.66
N CYS A 35 10.26 1.33 5.97
CA CYS A 35 9.86 0.44 4.89
C CYS A 35 10.78 0.54 3.66
N GLU A 36 11.28 1.73 3.34
CA GLU A 36 12.28 1.93 2.29
C GLU A 36 13.58 1.18 2.61
N LYS A 37 14.09 1.34 3.85
CA LYS A 37 15.31 0.66 4.31
C LYS A 37 15.17 -0.85 4.43
N SER A 38 13.97 -1.35 4.65
CA SER A 38 13.69 -2.79 4.77
C SER A 38 13.45 -3.47 3.43
N CYS A 39 13.33 -2.71 2.36
CA CYS A 39 13.06 -3.26 1.04
C CYS A 39 14.35 -3.83 0.42
N PRO A 40 14.43 -5.14 0.14
CA PRO A 40 15.64 -5.73 -0.44
C PRO A 40 15.88 -5.33 -1.90
N ASN A 41 14.81 -4.98 -2.62
CA ASN A 41 14.86 -4.61 -4.04
C ASN A 41 14.82 -3.08 -4.26
N ASP A 42 14.82 -2.31 -3.19
CA ASP A 42 14.83 -0.84 -3.28
C ASP A 42 13.64 -0.26 -4.08
N THR A 43 12.49 -0.93 -4.00
CA THR A 43 11.26 -0.57 -4.75
C THR A 43 10.49 0.59 -4.16
N ILE A 44 10.83 1.01 -2.93
CA ILE A 44 10.16 2.08 -2.21
C ILE A 44 11.10 3.27 -2.11
N LYS A 45 10.62 4.45 -2.51
CA LYS A 45 11.31 5.73 -2.37
C LYS A 45 10.42 6.72 -1.64
N ILE A 46 10.93 7.30 -0.57
CA ILE A 46 10.17 8.20 0.30
C ILE A 46 10.83 9.57 0.33
N VAL A 47 10.09 10.57 -0.06
CA VAL A 47 10.50 11.97 0.03
C VAL A 47 9.74 12.63 1.18
N THR A 48 10.48 13.23 2.10
CA THR A 48 9.92 13.92 3.26
C THR A 48 10.51 15.32 3.41
N GLU A 49 9.69 16.23 3.91
CA GLU A 49 10.11 17.59 4.27
C GLU A 49 9.91 17.83 5.76
N MET A 50 10.76 18.68 6.32
CA MET A 50 10.59 19.18 7.69
C MET A 50 9.76 20.45 7.65
N VAL A 51 8.55 20.37 8.17
CA VAL A 51 7.61 21.50 8.26
C VAL A 51 7.52 21.94 9.72
N GLU A 52 7.61 23.25 9.96
CA GLU A 52 7.36 23.81 11.29
C GLU A 52 5.85 23.96 11.50
N ASP A 53 5.38 23.42 12.60
CA ASP A 53 3.97 23.56 13.00
C ASP A 53 3.74 24.98 13.49
N PRO A 54 2.85 25.77 12.84
CA PRO A 54 2.63 27.16 13.19
C PRO A 54 2.06 27.36 14.62
N GLU A 55 1.42 26.33 15.19
CA GLU A 55 0.82 26.40 16.52
C GLU A 55 1.81 26.05 17.64
N THR A 56 2.75 25.13 17.41
CA THR A 56 3.65 24.60 18.44
C THR A 56 5.11 24.94 18.23
N GLY A 57 5.50 25.47 17.05
CA GLY A 57 6.89 25.73 16.66
C GLY A 57 7.78 24.48 16.55
N LYS A 58 7.20 23.29 16.66
CA LYS A 58 7.92 22.02 16.56
C LYS A 58 8.05 21.60 15.09
N LYS A 59 9.25 21.17 14.73
CA LYS A 59 9.50 20.58 13.40
C LYS A 59 8.88 19.20 13.31
N LYS A 60 7.92 19.03 12.39
CA LYS A 60 7.31 17.76 12.07
C LYS A 60 7.75 17.30 10.68
N ARG A 61 8.01 16.00 10.54
CA ARG A 61 8.27 15.39 9.24
C ARG A 61 6.95 15.22 8.50
N LYS A 62 6.87 15.77 7.30
CA LYS A 62 5.73 15.64 6.39
C LYS A 62 6.13 14.79 5.20
N LEU A 63 5.29 13.82 4.85
CA LEU A 63 5.45 13.03 3.64
C LEU A 63 5.10 13.91 2.43
N VAL A 64 6.02 13.98 1.46
CA VAL A 64 5.85 14.72 0.20
C VAL A 64 5.51 13.78 -0.93
N ASP A 65 6.21 12.64 -1.01
CA ASP A 65 6.00 11.64 -2.03
C ASP A 65 6.33 10.24 -1.51
N TYR A 66 5.54 9.27 -1.89
CA TYR A 66 5.77 7.86 -1.60
C TYR A 66 5.67 7.06 -2.89
N GLN A 67 6.80 6.82 -3.51
CA GLN A 67 6.89 6.07 -4.74
C GLN A 67 7.07 4.58 -4.44
N TYR A 68 6.28 3.75 -5.11
CA TYR A 68 6.34 2.30 -5.03
C TYR A 68 6.37 1.70 -6.43
N ASP A 69 7.40 0.91 -6.72
CA ASP A 69 7.55 0.21 -7.98
C ASP A 69 7.04 -1.23 -7.87
N LEU A 70 5.82 -1.46 -8.35
CA LEU A 70 5.22 -2.79 -8.37
C LEU A 70 5.98 -3.77 -9.28
N GLY A 71 6.63 -3.27 -10.33
CA GLY A 71 7.34 -4.09 -11.29
C GLY A 71 8.60 -4.77 -10.76
N ASP A 72 9.22 -4.19 -9.74
CA ASP A 72 10.42 -4.73 -9.08
C ASP A 72 10.13 -5.34 -7.72
N CYS A 73 8.91 -5.22 -7.23
CA CYS A 73 8.51 -5.76 -5.94
C CYS A 73 8.46 -7.30 -5.97
N MET A 74 9.09 -7.93 -4.99
CA MET A 74 9.05 -9.39 -4.80
C MET A 74 7.98 -9.86 -3.82
N PHE A 75 7.11 -8.99 -3.36
CA PHE A 75 5.97 -9.30 -2.45
C PHE A 75 6.38 -10.00 -1.15
N CYS A 76 7.55 -9.71 -0.61
CA CYS A 76 8.09 -10.37 0.58
C CYS A 76 7.47 -9.90 1.90
N GLU A 77 6.73 -8.78 1.92
CA GLU A 77 6.05 -8.20 3.09
C GLU A 77 6.98 -7.61 4.18
N LEU A 78 8.28 -7.55 3.96
CA LEU A 78 9.22 -6.97 4.93
C LEU A 78 8.91 -5.51 5.26
N CYS A 79 8.51 -4.71 4.26
CA CYS A 79 8.11 -3.32 4.44
C CYS A 79 6.89 -3.16 5.34
N VAL A 80 5.90 -4.05 5.23
CA VAL A 80 4.69 -4.06 6.07
C VAL A 80 5.06 -4.41 7.51
N ASN A 81 5.90 -5.42 7.70
CA ASN A 81 6.36 -5.84 9.02
C ASN A 81 7.25 -4.76 9.69
N ALA A 82 8.01 -4.00 8.92
CA ALA A 82 8.82 -2.89 9.41
C ALA A 82 8.01 -1.65 9.78
N CYS A 83 6.75 -1.54 9.32
CA CYS A 83 5.91 -0.39 9.56
C CYS A 83 5.25 -0.44 10.93
N ASN A 84 5.79 0.29 11.91
CA ASN A 84 5.23 0.36 13.26
C ASN A 84 3.86 1.05 13.34
N PHE A 85 3.48 1.80 12.31
CA PHE A 85 2.23 2.56 12.26
C PHE A 85 1.10 1.82 11.55
N GLY A 86 1.38 0.64 10.96
CA GLY A 86 0.41 -0.08 10.14
C GLY A 86 -0.11 0.76 8.97
N ALA A 87 0.76 1.59 8.38
CA ALA A 87 0.39 2.55 7.34
C ALA A 87 0.28 1.93 5.95
N ILE A 88 0.86 0.76 5.74
CA ILE A 88 0.86 0.03 4.48
C ILE A 88 0.43 -1.41 4.68
N LYS A 89 -0.22 -1.98 3.67
CA LYS A 89 -0.62 -3.39 3.64
C LYS A 89 -0.67 -3.92 2.21
N PHE A 90 -0.58 -5.24 2.06
CA PHE A 90 -0.93 -5.89 0.81
C PHE A 90 -2.43 -6.18 0.74
N VAL A 91 -2.99 -6.01 -0.44
CA VAL A 91 -4.35 -6.42 -0.77
C VAL A 91 -4.31 -7.57 -1.77
N ASN A 92 -5.42 -8.27 -1.93
CA ASN A 92 -5.51 -9.42 -2.84
C ASN A 92 -5.84 -9.04 -4.29
N ASP A 93 -5.68 -7.79 -4.67
CA ASP A 93 -5.82 -7.33 -6.04
C ASP A 93 -4.62 -7.81 -6.88
N PHE A 94 -4.87 -8.63 -7.89
CA PHE A 94 -3.85 -9.18 -8.79
C PHE A 94 -3.98 -8.68 -10.24
N GLU A 95 -5.00 -7.89 -10.56
CA GLU A 95 -5.24 -7.31 -11.89
C GLU A 95 -4.42 -6.03 -12.09
N ASN A 96 -3.08 -6.19 -12.15
CA ASN A 96 -2.14 -5.09 -12.23
C ASN A 96 -1.43 -4.98 -13.59
N ALA A 97 -1.91 -5.69 -14.61
CA ALA A 97 -1.32 -5.67 -15.95
C ALA A 97 -1.48 -4.29 -16.60
N VAL A 98 -0.40 -3.79 -17.17
CA VAL A 98 -0.34 -2.49 -17.86
C VAL A 98 0.44 -2.60 -19.16
N PHE A 99 0.22 -1.68 -20.11
CA PHE A 99 0.95 -1.66 -21.38
C PHE A 99 2.34 -1.02 -21.30
N ASP A 100 2.53 -0.12 -20.32
CA ASP A 100 3.79 0.61 -20.12
C ASP A 100 4.35 0.29 -18.75
N ARG A 101 5.62 -0.10 -18.69
CA ARG A 101 6.35 -0.40 -17.46
C ARG A 101 6.27 0.74 -16.42
N ASN A 102 6.31 1.99 -16.90
CA ASN A 102 6.26 3.17 -16.02
C ASN A 102 4.95 3.30 -15.25
N LYS A 103 3.86 2.70 -15.73
CA LYS A 103 2.57 2.69 -15.03
C LYS A 103 2.54 1.77 -13.81
N LEU A 104 3.55 0.92 -13.64
CA LEU A 104 3.73 0.12 -12.43
C LEU A 104 4.40 0.91 -11.29
N VAL A 105 4.93 2.08 -11.58
CA VAL A 105 5.43 3.00 -10.56
C VAL A 105 4.27 3.82 -10.03
N MET A 106 3.93 3.61 -8.79
CA MET A 106 2.75 4.18 -8.13
C MET A 106 3.14 5.18 -7.05
N HIS A 107 2.34 6.21 -6.88
CA HIS A 107 2.48 7.19 -5.80
C HIS A 107 1.37 6.96 -4.77
N LEU A 108 1.67 6.17 -3.73
CA LEU A 108 0.67 5.70 -2.78
C LEU A 108 0.06 6.80 -1.90
N ASP A 109 0.75 7.91 -1.74
CA ASP A 109 0.28 9.10 -1.03
C ASP A 109 -0.81 9.85 -1.80
N LYS A 110 -0.70 9.86 -3.14
CA LYS A 110 -1.60 10.58 -4.05
C LYS A 110 -2.75 9.70 -4.55
N GLU A 111 -2.53 8.39 -4.64
CA GLU A 111 -3.51 7.43 -5.14
C GLU A 111 -4.36 6.88 -4.00
N VAL A 112 -5.67 7.04 -4.08
CA VAL A 112 -6.61 6.39 -3.17
C VAL A 112 -7.02 5.06 -3.78
N TYR A 113 -6.64 3.96 -3.12
CA TYR A 113 -7.09 2.65 -3.51
C TYR A 113 -8.57 2.46 -3.16
N LYS A 114 -9.43 2.34 -4.17
CA LYS A 114 -10.89 2.19 -4.03
C LYS A 114 -11.40 0.76 -4.13
N GLY A 115 -10.51 -0.22 -4.17
CA GLY A 115 -10.82 -1.62 -4.39
C GLY A 115 -10.32 -2.11 -5.74
N GLY A 116 -10.18 -3.43 -5.87
CA GLY A 116 -9.83 -4.07 -7.12
C GLY A 116 -10.89 -3.84 -8.19
N SER A 117 -10.47 -3.83 -9.45
CA SER A 117 -11.34 -3.63 -10.59
C SER A 117 -12.40 -4.73 -10.78
N LEU A 118 -12.26 -5.87 -10.10
CA LEU A 118 -13.12 -7.04 -10.27
C LEU A 118 -13.46 -7.75 -8.94
N PRO A 119 -14.05 -7.04 -7.97
CA PRO A 119 -14.38 -7.65 -6.67
C PRO A 119 -15.37 -8.82 -6.78
N ASN A 120 -16.16 -8.88 -7.85
CA ASN A 120 -17.18 -9.90 -8.07
C ASN A 120 -16.65 -11.18 -8.72
N LEU A 121 -15.37 -11.22 -9.10
CA LEU A 121 -14.75 -12.41 -9.69
C LEU A 121 -14.03 -13.29 -8.64
N ILE A 122 -13.97 -12.83 -7.40
CA ILE A 122 -13.32 -13.54 -6.30
C ILE A 122 -14.41 -14.19 -5.46
N GLU A 123 -14.78 -15.42 -5.78
CA GLU A 123 -15.71 -16.21 -4.98
C GLU A 123 -14.94 -17.08 -3.99
N GLY A 124 -15.35 -17.07 -2.73
CA GLY A 124 -14.67 -17.81 -1.68
C GLY A 124 -13.35 -17.23 -1.18
N GLY A 125 -12.87 -16.16 -1.77
CA GLY A 125 -11.76 -15.35 -1.26
C GLY A 125 -12.24 -14.32 -0.23
N ALA A 126 -11.32 -13.73 0.53
CA ALA A 126 -11.67 -12.58 1.35
C ALA A 126 -12.10 -11.42 0.45
N PRO A 127 -13.19 -10.72 0.77
CA PRO A 127 -13.56 -9.52 0.05
C PRO A 127 -12.39 -8.53 0.08
N LEU A 128 -12.25 -7.75 -0.99
CA LEU A 128 -11.27 -6.68 -1.08
C LEU A 128 -11.64 -5.61 -0.04
N GLU A 129 -11.15 -5.77 1.18
CA GLU A 129 -11.42 -4.85 2.26
C GLU A 129 -10.45 -3.68 2.23
N ILE A 130 -10.96 -2.53 1.84
CA ILE A 130 -10.24 -1.27 1.96
C ILE A 130 -10.40 -0.78 3.40
N GLY A 131 -9.29 -0.63 4.11
CA GLY A 131 -9.27 0.08 5.39
C GLY A 131 -9.65 -0.70 6.65
N LYS A 132 -10.08 -1.97 6.57
CA LYS A 132 -10.50 -2.76 7.73
C LYS A 132 -9.48 -3.77 8.25
N PHE A 133 -8.21 -3.64 7.93
CA PHE A 133 -7.23 -4.52 8.52
C PHE A 133 -6.95 -4.13 9.97
N ASN A 134 -7.31 -5.03 10.84
CA ASN A 134 -7.00 -4.94 12.25
C ASN A 134 -5.50 -5.16 12.43
N THR A 135 -4.75 -4.09 12.69
CA THR A 135 -3.31 -4.11 12.95
C THR A 135 -2.97 -4.77 14.31
N LYS A 136 -3.93 -5.47 14.93
CA LYS A 136 -3.77 -6.10 16.24
C LYS A 136 -3.23 -7.53 16.21
N THR A 137 -2.79 -8.04 15.09
CA THR A 137 -2.04 -9.30 15.06
C THR A 137 -0.55 -8.99 14.87
N LYS A 138 0.07 -8.53 15.91
CA LYS A 138 1.46 -8.89 16.18
C LYS A 138 1.46 -10.18 16.94
#